data_a52c285ea1538690c8953380a4e89ce8
#
_entry.id   a52c285ea1538690c8953380a4e89ce8
#
_cell.length_a   1.000
_cell.length_b   1.000
_cell.length_c   1.000
_cell.angle_alpha   90.00
_cell.angle_beta   90.00
_cell.angle_gamma   90.00
#
_symmetry.space_group_name_H-M   'P 1'
#
loop_
_entity.id
_entity.type
_entity.pdbx_description
1 polymer ?
#
loop_
_entity_poly.entity_id
_entity_poly.type
_entity_poly.pdbx_seq_one_letter_code
_entity_poly.pdbx_strand_id
1 'polypeptide(L)'
;KAGIDALLKSLCNDPYALETVYLSIITYNSQAEQLFPLTEVYKLHAPELVAKGRSALGEALLLLAESIDKEVVKNSPEQKGDWKPLLFLLSDGGYSGPIAKPIAEMKKRKFGTVVACAAGDKSHIDLLQKITNNVIKISTTESHNIMAYFKWISSSISTSSMRIENTGNDETVMQELPPLPQEIQMLHSLDQ
;
A
#
# COMPACT_ATOMS: atom_id res chain seq x y z
N LYS A 1 6.77 2.64 -13.30
CA LYS A 1 5.65 2.39 -14.25
C LYS A 1 5.42 0.90 -14.48
N ALA A 2 6.41 0.14 -14.96
CA ALA A 2 6.26 -1.29 -15.29
C ALA A 2 5.65 -2.14 -14.15
N GLY A 3 6.01 -1.87 -12.88
CA GLY A 3 5.43 -2.56 -11.72
C GLY A 3 3.93 -2.28 -11.56
N ILE A 4 3.50 -1.03 -11.71
CA ILE A 4 2.08 -0.66 -11.65
C ILE A 4 1.33 -1.26 -12.85
N ASP A 5 1.90 -1.25 -14.04
CA ASP A 5 1.32 -1.94 -15.21
C ASP A 5 1.09 -3.43 -14.92
N ALA A 6 2.08 -4.10 -14.31
CA ALA A 6 1.98 -5.51 -13.96
C ALA A 6 0.89 -5.77 -12.89
N LEU A 7 0.82 -4.90 -11.87
CA LEU A 7 -0.22 -4.94 -10.84
C LEU A 7 -1.62 -4.83 -11.46
N LEU A 8 -1.86 -3.79 -12.25
CA LEU A 8 -3.16 -3.54 -12.87
C LEU A 8 -3.56 -4.68 -13.82
N LYS A 9 -2.64 -5.15 -14.66
CA LYS A 9 -2.89 -6.30 -15.55
C LYS A 9 -3.24 -7.57 -14.77
N SER A 10 -2.54 -7.82 -13.66
CA SER A 10 -2.80 -9.00 -12.84
C SER A 10 -4.19 -8.94 -12.21
N LEU A 11 -4.57 -7.79 -11.64
CA LEU A 11 -5.89 -7.59 -11.03
C LEU A 11 -7.03 -7.61 -12.08
N CYS A 12 -6.82 -7.03 -13.25
CA CYS A 12 -7.81 -7.08 -14.34
C CYS A 12 -7.99 -8.47 -14.97
N ASN A 13 -7.00 -9.35 -14.84
CA ASN A 13 -7.09 -10.75 -15.31
C ASN A 13 -7.69 -11.70 -14.26
N ASP A 14 -7.87 -11.25 -13.04
CA ASP A 14 -8.58 -11.96 -11.98
C ASP A 14 -10.04 -11.53 -11.98
N PRO A 15 -11.00 -12.41 -12.39
CA PRO A 15 -12.42 -12.03 -12.50
C PRO A 15 -12.98 -11.48 -11.18
N TYR A 16 -12.55 -12.04 -10.07
CA TYR A 16 -13.00 -11.61 -8.75
C TYR A 16 -12.45 -10.23 -8.37
N ALA A 17 -11.15 -10.01 -8.56
CA ALA A 17 -10.53 -8.72 -8.31
C ALA A 17 -11.10 -7.62 -9.23
N LEU A 18 -11.41 -7.96 -10.48
CA LEU A 18 -11.99 -7.04 -11.45
C LEU A 18 -13.32 -6.45 -10.97
N GLU A 19 -14.14 -7.25 -10.28
CA GLU A 19 -15.45 -6.84 -9.78
C GLU A 19 -15.43 -6.18 -8.41
N THR A 20 -14.41 -6.50 -7.58
CA THR A 20 -14.44 -6.15 -6.16
C THR A 20 -13.36 -5.15 -5.74
N VAL A 21 -12.29 -4.98 -6.53
CA VAL A 21 -11.14 -4.17 -6.14
C VAL A 21 -11.26 -2.73 -6.63
N TYR A 22 -11.16 -1.82 -5.67
CA TYR A 22 -10.93 -0.39 -5.89
C TYR A 22 -9.50 -0.05 -5.50
N LEU A 23 -8.83 0.76 -6.29
CA LEU A 23 -7.45 1.14 -6.06
C LEU A 23 -7.30 2.66 -6.09
N SER A 24 -6.52 3.20 -5.17
CA SER A 24 -6.04 4.58 -5.16
C SER A 24 -4.53 4.57 -5.23
N ILE A 25 -3.93 5.53 -5.92
CA ILE A 25 -2.48 5.67 -6.06
C ILE A 25 -2.09 7.08 -5.62
N ILE A 26 -1.26 7.14 -4.57
CA ILE A 26 -0.63 8.36 -4.08
C ILE A 26 0.86 8.27 -4.37
N THR A 27 1.41 9.27 -5.05
CA THR A 27 2.84 9.43 -5.23
C THR A 27 3.36 10.55 -4.35
N TYR A 28 4.63 10.44 -3.97
CA TYR A 28 5.29 11.49 -3.20
C TYR A 28 6.74 11.65 -3.64
N ASN A 29 7.04 12.83 -4.09
CA ASN A 29 8.37 13.32 -4.41
C ASN A 29 8.61 14.60 -3.59
N SER A 30 8.78 15.76 -4.20
CA SER A 30 8.84 17.05 -3.49
C SER A 30 7.49 17.48 -2.89
N GLN A 31 6.39 16.90 -3.36
CA GLN A 31 5.01 17.05 -2.89
C GLN A 31 4.31 15.70 -2.98
N ALA A 32 3.26 15.52 -2.19
CA ALA A 32 2.38 14.38 -2.30
C ALA A 32 1.23 14.68 -3.28
N GLU A 33 0.89 13.71 -4.11
CA GLU A 33 -0.18 13.82 -5.09
C GLU A 33 -0.97 12.51 -5.17
N GLN A 34 -2.28 12.60 -5.08
CA GLN A 34 -3.18 11.49 -5.38
C GLN A 34 -3.43 11.46 -6.88
N LEU A 35 -2.80 10.52 -7.58
CA LEU A 35 -2.93 10.38 -9.03
C LEU A 35 -4.30 9.85 -9.43
N PHE A 36 -4.84 8.95 -8.63
CA PHE A 36 -6.19 8.40 -8.80
C PHE A 36 -6.86 8.32 -7.43
N PRO A 37 -8.09 8.84 -7.30
CA PRO A 37 -8.95 8.53 -6.16
C PRO A 37 -9.31 7.06 -6.16
N LEU A 38 -10.00 6.58 -5.15
CA LEU A 38 -10.43 5.19 -5.05
C LEU A 38 -11.34 4.84 -6.23
N THR A 39 -10.80 4.08 -7.16
CA THR A 39 -11.39 3.81 -8.49
C THR A 39 -11.36 2.32 -8.77
N GLU A 40 -12.41 1.82 -9.44
CA GLU A 40 -12.48 0.42 -9.88
C GLU A 40 -11.28 0.07 -10.76
N VAL A 41 -10.65 -1.06 -10.50
CA VAL A 41 -9.35 -1.42 -11.12
C VAL A 41 -9.39 -1.41 -12.64
N TYR A 42 -10.52 -1.78 -13.26
CA TYR A 42 -10.66 -1.83 -14.72
C TYR A 42 -10.70 -0.46 -15.41
N LYS A 43 -10.92 0.62 -14.65
CA LYS A 43 -10.89 2.01 -15.15
C LYS A 43 -9.49 2.63 -15.07
N LEU A 44 -8.56 1.97 -14.39
CA LEU A 44 -7.22 2.50 -14.16
C LEU A 44 -6.26 2.12 -15.29
N HIS A 45 -5.30 3.01 -15.49
CA HIS A 45 -4.12 2.78 -16.33
C HIS A 45 -2.89 3.23 -15.57
N ALA A 46 -1.73 2.64 -15.86
CA ALA A 46 -0.51 3.00 -15.16
C ALA A 46 -0.10 4.44 -15.50
N PRO A 47 0.05 5.29 -14.47
CA PRO A 47 0.41 6.69 -14.67
C PRO A 47 1.86 6.84 -15.13
N GLU A 48 2.16 7.97 -15.75
CA GLU A 48 3.54 8.39 -15.90
C GLU A 48 4.08 8.86 -14.54
N LEU A 49 5.13 8.19 -14.08
CA LEU A 49 5.79 8.53 -12.83
C LEU A 49 7.03 9.38 -13.08
N VAL A 50 7.15 10.47 -12.37
CA VAL A 50 8.32 11.35 -12.44
C VAL A 50 9.06 11.30 -11.10
N ALA A 51 10.25 10.70 -11.10
CA ALA A 51 11.12 10.70 -9.93
C ALA A 51 11.92 12.00 -9.86
N LYS A 52 11.51 12.94 -9.01
CA LYS A 52 12.21 14.23 -8.81
C LYS A 52 12.07 14.70 -7.36
N GLY A 53 13.15 15.31 -6.85
CA GLY A 53 13.11 16.08 -5.61
C GLY A 53 13.29 15.27 -4.33
N ARG A 54 12.74 15.78 -3.23
CA ARG A 54 12.82 15.21 -1.89
C ARG A 54 11.60 14.33 -1.62
N SER A 55 11.72 13.42 -0.65
CA SER A 55 10.60 12.56 -0.27
C SER A 55 9.64 13.26 0.70
N ALA A 56 8.45 13.61 0.24
CA ALA A 56 7.37 14.23 1.03
C ALA A 56 6.47 13.18 1.70
N LEU A 57 7.07 12.15 2.32
CA LEU A 57 6.33 11.05 2.95
C LEU A 57 5.30 11.55 3.98
N GLY A 58 5.64 12.57 4.78
CA GLY A 58 4.71 13.13 5.75
C GLY A 58 3.45 13.70 5.11
N GLU A 59 3.59 14.42 4.00
CA GLU A 59 2.45 14.94 3.23
C GLU A 59 1.61 13.79 2.63
N ALA A 60 2.26 12.74 2.14
CA ALA A 60 1.57 11.58 1.59
C ALA A 60 0.72 10.86 2.64
N LEU A 61 1.21 10.73 3.88
CA LEU A 61 0.44 10.14 4.98
C LEU A 61 -0.76 11.00 5.39
N LEU A 62 -0.64 12.33 5.34
CA LEU A 62 -1.76 13.24 5.59
C LEU A 62 -2.78 13.16 4.46
N LEU A 63 -2.33 13.20 3.21
CA LEU A 63 -3.18 13.06 2.04
C LEU A 63 -3.92 11.73 2.02
N LEU A 64 -3.24 10.63 2.36
CA LEU A 64 -3.86 9.31 2.53
C LEU A 64 -4.97 9.34 3.58
N ALA A 65 -4.70 9.96 4.73
CA ALA A 65 -5.70 10.07 5.79
C ALA A 65 -6.94 10.84 5.34
N GLU A 66 -6.76 11.95 4.62
CA GLU A 66 -7.85 12.74 4.04
C GLU A 66 -8.62 11.97 2.96
N SER A 67 -7.92 11.26 2.09
CA SER A 67 -8.53 10.44 1.03
C SER A 67 -9.41 9.33 1.62
N ILE A 68 -8.93 8.63 2.67
CA ILE A 68 -9.74 7.63 3.36
C ILE A 68 -11.01 8.25 3.96
N ASP A 69 -10.89 9.41 4.59
CA ASP A 69 -12.07 10.06 5.19
C ASP A 69 -13.10 10.51 4.17
N LYS A 70 -12.69 10.81 2.94
CA LYS A 70 -13.56 11.27 1.86
C LYS A 70 -14.13 10.15 0.99
N GLU A 71 -13.37 9.08 0.78
CA GLU A 71 -13.62 8.10 -0.27
C GLU A 71 -14.08 6.75 0.27
N VAL A 72 -13.71 6.38 1.51
CA VAL A 72 -14.12 5.10 2.12
C VAL A 72 -15.44 5.29 2.87
N VAL A 73 -16.46 4.58 2.43
CA VAL A 73 -17.78 4.62 3.03
C VAL A 73 -17.75 3.93 4.41
N LYS A 74 -18.20 4.62 5.44
CA LYS A 74 -18.29 4.09 6.80
C LYS A 74 -19.59 3.33 6.99
N ASN A 75 -19.56 2.26 7.80
CA ASN A 75 -20.78 1.57 8.22
C ASN A 75 -21.73 2.52 8.96
N SER A 76 -23.00 2.48 8.60
CA SER A 76 -24.09 3.14 9.32
C SER A 76 -25.26 2.16 9.50
N PRO A 77 -26.26 2.49 10.34
CA PRO A 77 -27.47 1.65 10.46
C PRO A 77 -28.22 1.46 9.12
N GLU A 78 -28.11 2.42 8.20
CA GLU A 78 -28.82 2.46 6.93
C GLU A 78 -27.99 1.90 5.77
N GLN A 79 -26.66 1.81 5.91
CA GLN A 79 -25.78 1.44 4.81
C GLN A 79 -24.56 0.63 5.30
N LYS A 80 -24.35 -0.52 4.66
CA LYS A 80 -23.08 -1.25 4.81
C LYS A 80 -21.95 -0.42 4.22
N GLY A 81 -20.90 -0.20 4.98
CA GLY A 81 -19.70 0.50 4.54
C GLY A 81 -18.76 -0.41 3.73
N ASP A 82 -17.73 0.22 3.23
CA ASP A 82 -16.63 -0.48 2.55
C ASP A 82 -15.80 -1.31 3.54
N TRP A 83 -15.07 -2.27 2.99
CA TRP A 83 -14.05 -3.01 3.73
C TRP A 83 -12.91 -2.08 4.14
N LYS A 84 -12.21 -2.42 5.24
CA LYS A 84 -11.04 -1.65 5.65
C LYS A 84 -9.98 -1.64 4.55
N PRO A 85 -9.43 -0.47 4.20
CA PRO A 85 -8.44 -0.37 3.14
C PRO A 85 -7.15 -1.13 3.49
N LEU A 86 -6.52 -1.71 2.46
CA LEU A 86 -5.19 -2.26 2.52
C LEU A 86 -4.20 -1.17 2.07
N LEU A 87 -3.15 -0.94 2.83
CA LEU A 87 -2.10 0.02 2.49
C LEU A 87 -0.79 -0.69 2.16
N PHE A 88 -0.29 -0.44 0.96
CA PHE A 88 1.05 -0.86 0.54
C PHE A 88 1.90 0.39 0.26
N LEU A 89 2.88 0.63 1.12
CA LEU A 89 3.81 1.74 1.02
C LEU A 89 5.14 1.26 0.46
N LEU A 90 5.66 1.92 -0.58
CA LEU A 90 7.01 1.71 -1.11
C LEU A 90 7.84 2.96 -0.90
N SER A 91 8.98 2.84 -0.23
CA SER A 91 9.89 3.95 0.06
C SER A 91 11.35 3.54 -0.15
N ASP A 92 12.13 4.42 -0.77
CA ASP A 92 13.58 4.30 -0.85
C ASP A 92 14.32 4.75 0.43
N GLY A 93 13.53 5.17 1.43
CA GLY A 93 14.01 5.54 2.75
C GLY A 93 14.32 7.01 2.95
N GLY A 94 14.32 7.82 1.90
CA GLY A 94 14.41 9.27 2.04
C GLY A 94 13.11 9.84 2.62
N TYR A 95 13.21 10.78 3.55
CA TYR A 95 12.08 11.62 3.93
C TYR A 95 12.57 13.02 4.36
N SER A 96 11.70 14.00 4.23
CA SER A 96 11.97 15.37 4.65
C SER A 96 10.84 15.91 5.51
N GLY A 97 11.20 16.69 6.52
CA GLY A 97 10.24 17.34 7.41
C GLY A 97 9.79 16.49 8.61
N PRO A 98 8.89 17.02 9.44
CA PRO A 98 8.40 16.33 10.62
C PRO A 98 7.43 15.20 10.22
N ILE A 99 7.66 13.99 10.76
CA ILE A 99 6.91 12.79 10.39
C ILE A 99 5.99 12.25 11.50
N ALA A 100 6.24 12.60 12.76
CA ALA A 100 5.50 12.04 13.90
C ALA A 100 4.01 12.36 13.85
N LYS A 101 3.65 13.62 13.55
CA LYS A 101 2.24 14.03 13.43
C LYS A 101 1.54 13.35 12.26
N PRO A 102 2.09 13.33 11.04
CA PRO A 102 1.54 12.57 9.91
C PRO A 102 1.27 11.09 10.23
N ILE A 103 2.22 10.39 10.86
CA ILE A 103 2.03 8.99 11.27
C ILE A 103 0.87 8.88 12.27
N ALA A 104 0.81 9.75 13.27
CA ALA A 104 -0.27 9.73 14.26
C ALA A 104 -1.64 10.00 13.61
N GLU A 105 -1.71 10.93 12.64
CA GLU A 105 -2.96 11.20 11.91
C GLU A 105 -3.38 10.00 11.06
N MET A 106 -2.48 9.40 10.29
CA MET A 106 -2.77 8.19 9.53
C MET A 106 -3.30 7.06 10.44
N LYS A 107 -2.65 6.82 11.59
CA LYS A 107 -3.02 5.76 12.54
C LYS A 107 -4.38 5.93 13.22
N LYS A 108 -5.02 7.08 13.10
CA LYS A 108 -6.42 7.26 13.55
C LYS A 108 -7.42 6.53 12.64
N ARG A 109 -7.03 6.14 11.42
CA ARG A 109 -7.85 5.40 10.48
C ARG A 109 -7.60 3.91 10.64
N LYS A 110 -8.66 3.13 10.43
CA LYS A 110 -8.58 1.67 10.51
C LYS A 110 -8.20 1.10 9.16
N PHE A 111 -7.18 0.27 9.14
CA PHE A 111 -6.74 -0.48 7.97
C PHE A 111 -6.97 -1.97 8.19
N GLY A 112 -7.26 -2.69 7.12
CA GLY A 112 -7.27 -4.14 7.13
C GLY A 112 -5.86 -4.69 7.26
N THR A 113 -4.92 -4.08 6.53
CA THR A 113 -3.48 -4.35 6.64
C THR A 113 -2.68 -3.13 6.20
N VAL A 114 -1.51 -2.94 6.80
CA VAL A 114 -0.50 -1.96 6.39
C VAL A 114 0.83 -2.68 6.20
N VAL A 115 1.37 -2.63 4.99
CA VAL A 115 2.70 -3.16 4.67
C VAL A 115 3.58 -2.04 4.15
N ALA A 116 4.75 -1.85 4.76
CA ALA A 116 5.75 -0.90 4.31
C ALA A 116 6.95 -1.63 3.70
N CYS A 117 7.29 -1.28 2.47
CA CYS A 117 8.41 -1.83 1.74
C CYS A 117 9.56 -0.84 1.68
N ALA A 118 10.70 -1.24 2.23
CA ALA A 118 11.97 -0.54 2.12
C ALA A 118 12.69 -0.97 0.84
N ALA A 119 12.88 -0.06 -0.10
CA ALA A 119 13.55 -0.33 -1.37
C ALA A 119 15.01 0.18 -1.35
N GLY A 120 15.96 -0.74 -1.50
CA GLY A 120 17.39 -0.45 -1.52
C GLY A 120 18.08 -0.41 -0.14
N ASP A 121 19.40 -0.25 -0.14
CA ASP A 121 20.23 -0.40 1.06
C ASP A 121 20.20 0.80 2.01
N LYS A 122 19.81 1.97 1.52
CA LYS A 122 19.76 3.23 2.29
C LYS A 122 18.41 3.51 2.93
N SER A 123 17.51 2.54 2.93
CA SER A 123 16.16 2.71 3.46
C SER A 123 16.18 2.89 4.99
N HIS A 124 15.42 3.89 5.48
CA HIS A 124 15.24 4.13 6.91
C HIS A 124 14.19 3.17 7.49
N ILE A 125 14.60 1.96 7.79
CA ILE A 125 13.73 0.89 8.32
C ILE A 125 13.05 1.34 9.61
N ASP A 126 13.77 1.98 10.52
CA ASP A 126 13.25 2.50 11.80
C ASP A 126 12.07 3.45 11.61
N LEU A 127 12.07 4.21 10.52
CA LEU A 127 10.95 5.09 10.19
C LEU A 127 9.72 4.28 9.76
N LEU A 128 9.91 3.29 8.89
CA LEU A 128 8.83 2.44 8.42
C LEU A 128 8.23 1.60 9.56
N GLN A 129 9.06 1.17 10.51
CA GLN A 129 8.61 0.47 11.73
C GLN A 129 7.75 1.36 12.65
N LYS A 130 7.89 2.69 12.58
CA LYS A 130 6.96 3.61 13.26
C LYS A 130 5.57 3.66 12.58
N ILE A 131 5.48 3.31 11.30
CA ILE A 131 4.24 3.27 10.55
C ILE A 131 3.52 1.94 10.80
N THR A 132 4.23 0.81 10.65
CA THR A 132 3.68 -0.54 10.78
C THR A 132 4.74 -1.54 11.26
N ASN A 133 4.29 -2.63 11.87
CA ASN A 133 5.15 -3.77 12.21
C ASN A 133 5.43 -4.67 10.99
N ASN A 134 4.64 -4.56 9.91
CA ASN A 134 4.82 -5.34 8.70
C ASN A 134 5.77 -4.61 7.75
N VAL A 135 7.05 -4.63 8.05
CA VAL A 135 8.09 -4.03 7.21
C VAL A 135 8.79 -5.12 6.42
N ILE A 136 8.83 -4.96 5.11
CA ILE A 136 9.57 -5.82 4.18
C ILE A 136 10.67 -5.02 3.50
N LYS A 137 11.68 -5.70 2.98
CA LYS A 137 12.81 -5.08 2.29
C LYS A 137 13.03 -5.73 0.93
N ILE A 138 13.27 -4.88 -0.07
CA ILE A 138 13.82 -5.25 -1.36
C ILE A 138 15.27 -4.79 -1.38
N SER A 139 16.21 -5.72 -1.51
CA SER A 139 17.66 -5.44 -1.38
C SER A 139 18.20 -4.56 -2.50
N THR A 140 17.62 -4.63 -3.69
CA THR A 140 18.01 -3.80 -4.84
C THR A 140 16.79 -3.17 -5.50
N THR A 141 17.00 -2.01 -6.15
CA THR A 141 15.96 -1.33 -6.92
C THR A 141 15.91 -1.78 -8.39
N GLU A 142 16.45 -2.96 -8.70
CA GLU A 142 16.37 -3.54 -10.02
C GLU A 142 14.94 -3.85 -10.44
N SER A 143 14.67 -3.70 -11.72
CA SER A 143 13.28 -3.78 -12.25
C SER A 143 12.57 -5.09 -11.91
N HIS A 144 13.28 -6.22 -11.87
CA HIS A 144 12.67 -7.52 -11.57
C HIS A 144 12.23 -7.62 -10.10
N ASN A 145 12.99 -7.07 -9.15
CA ASN A 145 12.64 -7.05 -7.73
C ASN A 145 11.42 -6.17 -7.47
N ILE A 146 11.39 -4.99 -8.09
CA ILE A 146 10.23 -4.11 -8.03
C ILE A 146 8.99 -4.79 -8.64
N MET A 147 9.15 -5.49 -9.76
CA MET A 147 8.05 -6.26 -10.36
C MET A 147 7.57 -7.41 -9.48
N ALA A 148 8.49 -8.12 -8.80
CA ALA A 148 8.14 -9.17 -7.84
C ALA A 148 7.28 -8.60 -6.70
N TYR A 149 7.62 -7.43 -6.19
CA TYR A 149 6.83 -6.73 -5.18
C TYR A 149 5.42 -6.41 -5.67
N PHE A 150 5.27 -5.83 -6.85
CA PHE A 150 3.94 -5.49 -7.38
C PHE A 150 3.09 -6.72 -7.73
N LYS A 151 3.71 -7.82 -8.17
CA LYS A 151 3.03 -9.11 -8.33
C LYS A 151 2.57 -9.68 -6.98
N TRP A 152 3.41 -9.58 -5.96
CA TRP A 152 3.04 -10.00 -4.62
C TRP A 152 1.89 -9.15 -4.05
N ILE A 153 1.87 -7.83 -4.29
CA ILE A 153 0.74 -6.96 -3.93
C ILE A 153 -0.55 -7.45 -4.60
N SER A 154 -0.54 -7.72 -5.91
CA SER A 154 -1.75 -8.18 -6.60
C SER A 154 -2.29 -9.48 -6.02
N SER A 155 -1.42 -10.46 -5.75
CA SER A 155 -1.79 -11.71 -5.09
C SER A 155 -2.32 -11.49 -3.67
N SER A 156 -1.73 -10.55 -2.93
CA SER A 156 -2.17 -10.19 -1.58
C SER A 156 -3.55 -9.57 -1.58
N ILE A 157 -3.85 -8.69 -2.53
CA ILE A 157 -5.17 -8.08 -2.70
C ILE A 157 -6.21 -9.16 -3.02
N SER A 158 -5.96 -10.01 -4.02
CA SER A 158 -6.89 -11.10 -4.39
C SER A 158 -7.14 -12.05 -3.22
N THR A 159 -6.09 -12.46 -2.50
CA THR A 159 -6.21 -13.34 -1.33
C THR A 159 -7.04 -12.68 -0.22
N SER A 160 -6.78 -11.42 0.09
CA SER A 160 -7.53 -10.69 1.11
C SER A 160 -8.99 -10.51 0.72
N SER A 161 -9.27 -10.17 -0.53
CA SER A 161 -10.63 -9.99 -1.03
C SER A 161 -11.46 -11.28 -0.92
N MET A 162 -10.91 -12.42 -1.38
CA MET A 162 -11.58 -13.73 -1.26
C MET A 162 -11.79 -14.14 0.20
N ARG A 163 -10.81 -13.87 1.08
CA ARG A 163 -10.91 -14.18 2.50
C ARG A 163 -12.02 -13.38 3.18
N ILE A 164 -12.08 -12.07 2.89
CA ILE A 164 -13.10 -11.18 3.44
C ILE A 164 -14.50 -11.67 3.05
N GLU A 165 -14.70 -12.05 1.80
CA GLU A 165 -15.98 -12.60 1.33
C GLU A 165 -16.37 -13.86 2.10
N ASN A 166 -15.43 -14.77 2.30
CA ASN A 166 -15.69 -16.06 2.96
C ASN A 166 -15.89 -15.94 4.47
N THR A 167 -15.22 -14.99 5.13
CA THR A 167 -15.19 -14.91 6.60
C THR A 167 -15.90 -13.68 7.17
N GLY A 168 -16.15 -12.66 6.35
CA GLY A 168 -16.64 -11.34 6.79
C GLY A 168 -15.64 -10.54 7.62
N ASN A 169 -14.40 -11.06 7.83
CA ASN A 169 -13.36 -10.38 8.59
C ASN A 169 -12.46 -9.56 7.64
N ASP A 170 -12.47 -8.25 7.80
CA ASP A 170 -11.74 -7.30 6.99
C ASP A 170 -10.36 -6.90 7.56
N GLU A 171 -9.90 -7.60 8.59
CA GLU A 171 -8.52 -7.51 9.09
C GLU A 171 -7.72 -8.70 8.57
N THR A 172 -6.63 -8.42 7.87
CA THR A 172 -5.73 -9.43 7.31
C THR A 172 -4.36 -9.30 7.97
N VAL A 173 -3.95 -10.32 8.70
CA VAL A 173 -2.59 -10.35 9.27
C VAL A 173 -1.58 -10.79 8.21
N MET A 174 -0.32 -10.40 8.38
CA MET A 174 0.74 -10.67 7.39
C MET A 174 0.89 -12.16 7.06
N GLN A 175 0.67 -13.04 8.04
CA GLN A 175 0.76 -14.49 7.87
C GLN A 175 -0.34 -15.10 6.98
N GLU A 176 -1.42 -14.36 6.75
CA GLU A 176 -2.53 -14.76 5.87
C GLU A 176 -2.34 -14.27 4.43
N LEU A 177 -1.34 -13.42 4.20
CA LEU A 177 -0.95 -13.01 2.86
C LEU A 177 -0.13 -14.12 2.17
N PRO A 178 -0.04 -14.11 0.84
CA PRO A 178 0.82 -15.03 0.11
C PRO A 178 2.27 -14.98 0.63
N PRO A 179 3.01 -16.10 0.55
CA PRO A 179 4.42 -16.09 0.93
C PRO A 179 5.20 -15.05 0.12
N LEU A 180 6.17 -14.41 0.79
CA LEU A 180 7.03 -13.44 0.14
C LEU A 180 7.88 -14.12 -0.96
N PRO A 181 8.03 -13.51 -2.13
CA PRO A 181 8.97 -13.98 -3.13
C PRO A 181 10.42 -13.87 -2.62
N GLN A 182 11.34 -14.60 -3.24
CA GLN A 182 12.74 -14.70 -2.79
C GLN A 182 13.48 -13.35 -2.80
N GLU A 183 13.03 -12.42 -3.63
CA GLU A 183 13.57 -11.07 -3.77
C GLU A 183 13.21 -10.16 -2.59
N ILE A 184 12.28 -10.57 -1.75
CA ILE A 184 11.71 -9.75 -0.66
C ILE A 184 11.94 -10.43 0.68
N GLN A 185 12.46 -9.69 1.64
CA GLN A 185 12.72 -10.16 2.99
C GLN A 185 11.79 -9.49 3.99
N MET A 186 11.23 -10.27 4.91
CA MET A 186 10.54 -9.74 6.09
C MET A 186 11.57 -9.19 7.07
N LEU A 187 11.35 -7.99 7.55
CA LEU A 187 12.13 -7.41 8.64
C LEU A 187 11.33 -7.54 9.93
N HIS A 188 11.77 -8.43 10.79
CA HIS A 188 11.21 -8.51 12.14
C HIS A 188 11.74 -7.34 12.96
N SER A 189 10.87 -6.69 13.73
CA SER A 189 11.34 -5.80 14.79
C SER A 189 12.21 -6.64 15.72
N LEU A 190 13.46 -6.26 15.88
CA LEU A 190 14.30 -6.81 16.94
C LEU A 190 13.58 -6.45 18.25
N ASP A 191 13.10 -7.45 18.95
CA ASP A 191 12.60 -7.30 20.30
C ASP A 191 13.74 -6.67 21.13
N GLN A 192 13.52 -5.43 21.58
CA GLN A 192 14.37 -4.77 22.57
C GLN A 192 13.87 -5.11 23.96
#